data_80a4bf74917ae3cb508d7a3956409de1
#
_entry.id   80a4bf74917ae3cb508d7a3956409de1
#
_cell.length_a   1.000
_cell.length_b   1.000
_cell.length_c   1.000
_cell.angle_alpha   90.00
_cell.angle_beta   90.00
_cell.angle_gamma   90.00
#
_symmetry.space_group_name_H-M   'P 1'
#
loop_
_entity.id
_entity.type
_entity.pdbx_description
1 polymer ?
#
loop_
_entity_poly.entity_id
_entity_poly.type
_entity_poly.pdbx_seq_one_letter_code
_entity_poly.pdbx_strand_id
1 'polypeptide(L)'
;HSTSRRQRQMCIRDRNKHNKAVIASMGTVAASGGYYIAAATDRIIANPGTLTGSIGVIMETANVEGLLKKIGVEGIVVKSGKFKDVGSPLRKMTEEEQALLQSVMDDVHKQFIEAVAEGRALEPSTVQALADGRIFTGRQAKDAKLVDELGNLDDAIQLAAELAGIEGEPKVVEPRRRFSIRELIESRLSVLFPKLDFYSGVSFKYLMAF
;
A
#
# COMPACT_ATOMS: atom_id res chain seq x y z
N HIS A 1 0.81 -9.60 -14.44
CA HIS A 1 -0.30 -8.73 -14.02
C HIS A 1 -0.14 -8.45 -12.53
N SER A 2 0.38 -7.25 -12.17
CA SER A 2 0.29 -6.79 -10.78
C SER A 2 -1.15 -6.32 -10.55
N THR A 3 -1.94 -7.12 -9.85
CA THR A 3 -3.25 -6.68 -9.38
C THR A 3 -3.07 -5.50 -8.43
N SER A 4 -3.83 -4.40 -8.66
CA SER A 4 -3.76 -3.24 -7.79
C SER A 4 -4.14 -3.63 -6.34
N ARG A 5 -3.65 -2.88 -5.34
CA ARG A 5 -3.95 -3.15 -3.93
C ARG A 5 -5.45 -3.12 -3.64
N ARG A 6 -6.18 -2.19 -4.27
CA ARG A 6 -7.64 -2.11 -4.19
C ARG A 6 -8.31 -3.39 -4.73
N GLN A 7 -7.81 -3.94 -5.82
CA GLN A 7 -8.32 -5.19 -6.39
C GLN A 7 -8.05 -6.38 -5.46
N ARG A 8 -6.90 -6.43 -4.78
CA ARG A 8 -6.61 -7.47 -3.77
C ARG A 8 -7.56 -7.36 -2.58
N GLN A 9 -7.84 -6.17 -2.10
CA GLN A 9 -8.81 -5.94 -1.03
C GLN A 9 -10.21 -6.40 -1.44
N MET A 10 -10.65 -6.07 -2.66
CA MET A 10 -11.92 -6.57 -3.20
C MET A 10 -11.98 -8.09 -3.28
N CYS A 11 -10.91 -8.73 -3.74
CA CYS A 11 -10.83 -10.20 -3.79
C CYS A 11 -10.90 -10.85 -2.40
N ILE A 12 -10.32 -10.21 -1.36
CA ILE A 12 -10.41 -10.69 0.02
C ILE A 12 -11.85 -10.59 0.50
N ARG A 13 -12.51 -9.46 0.33
CA ARG A 13 -13.93 -9.26 0.69
C ARG A 13 -14.87 -10.24 -0.04
N ASP A 14 -14.60 -10.55 -1.30
CA ASP A 14 -15.39 -11.53 -2.05
C ASP A 14 -15.20 -12.97 -1.51
N ARG A 15 -14.01 -13.31 -1.02
CA ARG A 15 -13.78 -14.61 -0.35
C ARG A 15 -14.54 -14.74 0.97
N ASN A 16 -14.64 -13.65 1.73
CA ASN A 16 -15.43 -13.64 2.97
C ASN A 16 -16.91 -13.94 2.72
N LYS A 17 -17.45 -13.57 1.55
CA LYS A 17 -18.82 -13.94 1.12
C LYS A 17 -19.00 -15.45 0.90
N HIS A 18 -17.91 -16.22 0.78
CA HIS A 18 -17.91 -17.67 0.59
C HIS A 18 -17.60 -18.47 1.86
N ASN A 19 -17.78 -17.89 3.04
CA ASN A 19 -17.51 -18.51 4.35
C ASN A 19 -16.09 -19.08 4.52
N LYS A 20 -15.09 -18.43 3.92
CA LYS A 20 -13.68 -18.80 4.10
C LYS A 20 -12.98 -17.69 4.89
N ALA A 21 -12.55 -18.02 6.09
CA ALA A 21 -11.75 -17.11 6.90
C ALA A 21 -10.44 -16.75 6.19
N VAL A 22 -10.12 -15.47 6.18
CA VAL A 22 -8.88 -14.92 5.62
C VAL A 22 -8.10 -14.26 6.75
N ILE A 23 -6.90 -14.74 7.03
CA ILE A 23 -6.04 -14.23 8.07
C ILE A 23 -4.85 -13.49 7.45
N ALA A 24 -4.58 -12.28 7.92
CA ALA A 24 -3.35 -11.58 7.58
C ALA A 24 -2.28 -11.89 8.64
N SER A 25 -1.19 -12.52 8.24
CA SER A 25 0.01 -12.64 9.06
C SER A 25 1.03 -11.59 8.62
N MET A 26 1.33 -10.64 9.50
CA MET A 26 2.27 -9.56 9.23
C MET A 26 3.68 -9.94 9.67
N GLY A 27 4.63 -9.98 8.74
CA GLY A 27 6.04 -10.19 9.02
C GLY A 27 6.71 -8.92 9.57
N THR A 28 7.87 -8.55 9.03
CA THR A 28 8.64 -7.38 9.50
C THR A 28 7.93 -6.06 9.24
N VAL A 29 7.35 -5.90 8.04
CA VAL A 29 6.66 -4.65 7.62
C VAL A 29 5.37 -4.98 6.87
N ALA A 30 4.28 -4.38 7.31
CA ALA A 30 2.99 -4.39 6.62
C ALA A 30 2.28 -3.04 6.85
N ALA A 31 2.84 -1.98 6.29
CA ALA A 31 2.40 -0.60 6.48
C ALA A 31 1.75 -0.02 5.21
N SER A 32 1.03 1.09 5.32
CA SER A 32 0.40 1.81 4.22
C SER A 32 -0.45 0.87 3.35
N GLY A 33 -0.10 0.68 2.08
CA GLY A 33 -0.82 -0.24 1.20
C GLY A 33 -0.78 -1.71 1.64
N GLY A 34 0.21 -2.13 2.43
CA GLY A 34 0.22 -3.45 3.09
C GLY A 34 -0.86 -3.54 4.15
N TYR A 35 -1.00 -2.50 4.97
CA TYR A 35 -2.06 -2.41 5.96
C TYR A 35 -3.45 -2.27 5.32
N TYR A 36 -3.56 -1.49 4.24
CA TYR A 36 -4.81 -1.38 3.47
C TYR A 36 -5.36 -2.73 3.00
N ILE A 37 -4.47 -3.65 2.60
CA ILE A 37 -4.85 -5.02 2.21
C ILE A 37 -5.23 -5.84 3.45
N ALA A 38 -4.41 -5.78 4.50
CA ALA A 38 -4.62 -6.54 5.72
C ALA A 38 -5.90 -6.16 6.44
N ALA A 39 -6.25 -4.86 6.45
CA ALA A 39 -7.48 -4.36 7.08
C ALA A 39 -8.78 -4.98 6.52
N ALA A 40 -8.74 -5.56 5.32
CA ALA A 40 -9.89 -6.24 4.72
C ALA A 40 -10.03 -7.72 5.14
N THR A 41 -9.09 -8.27 5.92
CA THR A 41 -9.13 -9.67 6.38
C THR A 41 -9.93 -9.81 7.67
N ASP A 42 -10.37 -11.04 7.96
CA ASP A 42 -11.18 -11.33 9.15
C ASP A 42 -10.38 -11.18 10.45
N ARG A 43 -9.08 -11.51 10.40
CA ARG A 43 -8.15 -11.36 11.53
C ARG A 43 -6.77 -10.93 11.03
N ILE A 44 -6.10 -10.17 11.87
CA ILE A 44 -4.73 -9.69 11.63
C ILE A 44 -3.85 -10.12 12.79
N ILE A 45 -2.80 -10.87 12.50
CA ILE A 45 -1.76 -11.25 13.44
C ILE A 45 -0.46 -10.53 13.04
N ALA A 46 0.23 -9.95 14.02
CA ALA A 46 1.49 -9.26 13.80
C ALA A 46 2.51 -9.64 14.88
N ASN A 47 3.79 -9.71 14.51
CA ASN A 47 4.84 -9.79 15.54
C ASN A 47 4.87 -8.50 16.38
N PRO A 48 5.28 -8.54 17.65
CA PRO A 48 5.35 -7.35 18.50
C PRO A 48 6.14 -6.19 17.88
N GLY A 49 7.19 -6.50 17.11
CA GLY A 49 8.06 -5.54 16.44
C GLY A 49 7.69 -5.24 14.98
N THR A 50 6.62 -5.80 14.45
CA THR A 50 6.13 -5.48 13.09
C THR A 50 5.91 -3.98 12.93
N LEU A 51 6.39 -3.40 11.84
CA LEU A 51 6.06 -2.02 11.47
C LEU A 51 4.79 -2.02 10.61
N THR A 52 3.76 -1.29 11.07
CA THR A 52 2.44 -1.26 10.42
C THR A 52 1.80 0.13 10.52
N GLY A 53 0.52 0.26 10.21
CA GLY A 53 -0.15 1.57 10.15
C GLY A 53 0.28 2.35 8.90
N SER A 54 0.86 3.53 9.06
CA SER A 54 1.15 4.47 7.95
C SER A 54 -0.11 4.67 7.09
N ILE A 55 -1.24 4.94 7.78
CA ILE A 55 -2.53 5.21 7.14
C ILE A 55 -2.48 6.64 6.63
N GLY A 56 -2.13 6.78 5.36
CA GLY A 56 -1.95 8.07 4.72
C GLY A 56 -1.64 7.91 3.24
N VAL A 57 -1.63 9.05 2.54
CA VAL A 57 -1.35 9.14 1.11
C VAL A 57 -0.32 10.23 0.91
N ILE A 58 0.69 9.97 0.09
CA ILE A 58 1.72 10.93 -0.25
C ILE A 58 1.92 10.97 -1.76
N MET A 59 2.13 12.16 -2.29
CA MET A 59 2.61 12.40 -3.64
C MET A 59 3.85 13.29 -3.58
N GLU A 60 4.94 12.81 -4.13
CA GLU A 60 6.19 13.56 -4.22
C GLU A 60 6.49 13.89 -5.68
N THR A 61 6.89 15.12 -5.92
CA THR A 61 7.41 15.57 -7.22
C THR A 61 8.60 16.50 -7.00
N ALA A 62 9.56 16.45 -7.91
CA ALA A 62 10.69 17.36 -7.90
C ALA A 62 10.55 18.39 -9.02
N ASN A 63 11.01 19.62 -8.80
CA ASN A 63 11.09 20.63 -9.83
C ASN A 63 12.55 20.81 -10.26
N VAL A 64 12.85 20.50 -11.51
CA VAL A 64 14.19 20.62 -12.10
C VAL A 64 14.30 21.78 -13.11
N GLU A 65 13.27 22.63 -13.26
CA GLU A 65 13.23 23.75 -14.20
C GLU A 65 14.48 24.65 -14.09
N GLY A 66 14.85 25.00 -12.84
CA GLY A 66 16.02 25.85 -12.61
C GLY A 66 17.35 25.20 -13.01
N LEU A 67 17.45 23.87 -12.88
CA LEU A 67 18.62 23.12 -13.32
C LEU A 67 18.69 23.09 -14.85
N LEU A 68 17.59 22.79 -15.51
CA LEU A 68 17.51 22.72 -16.99
C LEU A 68 17.88 24.06 -17.63
N LYS A 69 17.39 25.16 -17.07
CA LYS A 69 17.78 26.54 -17.54
C LYS A 69 19.29 26.79 -17.42
N LYS A 70 19.94 26.29 -16.35
CA LYS A 70 21.39 26.47 -16.17
C LYS A 70 22.24 25.70 -17.18
N ILE A 71 21.73 24.54 -17.65
CA ILE A 71 22.44 23.72 -18.65
C ILE A 71 21.97 23.97 -20.08
N GLY A 72 21.11 24.99 -20.32
CA GLY A 72 20.65 25.37 -21.66
C GLY A 72 19.63 24.42 -22.27
N VAL A 73 18.88 23.65 -21.43
CA VAL A 73 17.81 22.76 -21.89
C VAL A 73 16.46 23.41 -21.67
N GLU A 74 15.65 23.49 -22.69
CA GLU A 74 14.28 23.98 -22.65
C GLU A 74 13.28 22.84 -22.81
N GLY A 75 12.33 22.77 -21.89
CA GLY A 75 11.23 21.79 -21.96
C GLY A 75 10.07 22.35 -22.79
N ILE A 76 9.74 21.70 -23.90
CA ILE A 76 8.59 22.07 -24.73
C ILE A 76 7.45 21.10 -24.44
N VAL A 77 6.29 21.64 -24.01
CA VAL A 77 5.10 20.85 -23.70
C VAL A 77 3.95 21.26 -24.62
N VAL A 78 3.45 20.31 -25.40
CA VAL A 78 2.21 20.46 -26.17
C VAL A 78 1.14 19.60 -25.49
N LYS A 79 0.03 20.20 -25.06
CA LYS A 79 -1.00 19.53 -24.27
C LYS A 79 -2.40 19.91 -24.73
N SER A 80 -3.32 18.95 -24.68
CA SER A 80 -4.72 19.13 -25.06
C SER A 80 -5.59 19.76 -23.98
N GLY A 81 -5.10 19.86 -22.74
CA GLY A 81 -5.86 20.41 -21.61
C GLY A 81 -4.96 21.02 -20.56
N LYS A 82 -5.48 22.00 -19.81
CA LYS A 82 -4.77 22.81 -18.82
C LYS A 82 -3.98 21.97 -17.83
N PHE A 83 -4.58 20.90 -17.29
CA PHE A 83 -4.03 20.08 -16.22
C PHE A 83 -3.32 18.80 -16.70
N LYS A 84 -3.12 18.62 -18.03
CA LYS A 84 -2.57 17.37 -18.54
C LYS A 84 -1.12 17.10 -18.14
N ASP A 85 -0.38 18.15 -17.81
CA ASP A 85 0.99 18.13 -17.34
C ASP A 85 1.14 18.51 -15.87
N VAL A 86 0.06 18.36 -15.09
CA VAL A 86 0.10 18.53 -13.63
C VAL A 86 1.12 17.58 -13.00
N GLY A 87 1.96 18.11 -12.09
CA GLY A 87 3.05 17.33 -11.49
C GLY A 87 4.30 17.21 -12.38
N SER A 88 4.36 17.90 -13.53
CA SER A 88 5.55 17.92 -14.38
C SER A 88 6.77 18.45 -13.61
N PRO A 89 7.93 17.76 -13.66
CA PRO A 89 9.16 18.25 -13.04
C PRO A 89 9.80 19.41 -13.80
N LEU A 90 9.33 19.71 -15.02
CA LEU A 90 9.97 20.68 -15.93
C LEU A 90 9.50 22.12 -15.70
N ARG A 91 8.52 22.35 -14.84
CA ARG A 91 7.99 23.65 -14.49
C ARG A 91 7.48 23.70 -13.05
N LYS A 92 7.32 24.89 -12.52
CA LYS A 92 6.66 25.06 -11.21
C LYS A 92 5.18 24.66 -11.30
N MET A 93 4.72 23.99 -10.28
CA MET A 93 3.31 23.72 -10.06
C MET A 93 2.58 25.01 -9.67
N THR A 94 1.41 25.25 -10.22
CA THR A 94 0.55 26.37 -9.83
C THR A 94 -0.22 26.07 -8.55
N GLU A 95 -0.71 27.10 -7.85
CA GLU A 95 -1.55 26.92 -6.67
C GLU A 95 -2.84 26.16 -6.99
N GLU A 96 -3.44 26.42 -8.15
CA GLU A 96 -4.63 25.70 -8.63
C GLU A 96 -4.36 24.20 -8.85
N GLU A 97 -3.21 23.88 -9.44
CA GLU A 97 -2.78 22.48 -9.62
C GLU A 97 -2.50 21.80 -8.29
N GLN A 98 -1.88 22.50 -7.34
CA GLN A 98 -1.65 21.99 -6.01
C GLN A 98 -2.96 21.72 -5.27
N ALA A 99 -3.92 22.64 -5.34
CA ALA A 99 -5.25 22.46 -4.75
C ALA A 99 -6.01 21.28 -5.37
N LEU A 100 -5.91 21.11 -6.70
CA LEU A 100 -6.48 19.95 -7.39
C LEU A 100 -5.88 18.64 -6.89
N LEU A 101 -4.56 18.56 -6.81
CA LEU A 101 -3.88 17.36 -6.34
C LEU A 101 -4.18 17.08 -4.86
N GLN A 102 -4.23 18.13 -4.02
CA GLN A 102 -4.60 18.00 -2.61
C GLN A 102 -6.00 17.40 -2.47
N SER A 103 -6.97 17.88 -3.24
CA SER A 103 -8.34 17.33 -3.18
C SER A 103 -8.40 15.84 -3.55
N VAL A 104 -7.56 15.41 -4.50
CA VAL A 104 -7.44 13.99 -4.86
C VAL A 104 -6.79 13.19 -3.72
N MET A 105 -5.74 13.76 -3.08
CA MET A 105 -5.10 13.11 -1.92
C MET A 105 -6.08 12.95 -0.76
N ASP A 106 -6.85 13.99 -0.46
CA ASP A 106 -7.83 13.99 0.62
C ASP A 106 -8.92 12.95 0.37
N ASP A 107 -9.41 12.82 -0.86
CA ASP A 107 -10.41 11.80 -1.22
C ASP A 107 -9.85 10.39 -1.09
N VAL A 108 -8.63 10.13 -1.59
CA VAL A 108 -7.98 8.81 -1.46
C VAL A 108 -7.69 8.48 0.01
N HIS A 109 -7.28 9.47 0.81
CA HIS A 109 -7.06 9.31 2.24
C HIS A 109 -8.37 8.95 2.97
N LYS A 110 -9.45 9.65 2.65
CA LYS A 110 -10.78 9.35 3.19
C LYS A 110 -11.21 7.93 2.85
N GLN A 111 -11.03 7.48 1.61
CA GLN A 111 -11.31 6.09 1.20
C GLN A 111 -10.47 5.08 2.00
N PHE A 112 -9.22 5.42 2.35
CA PHE A 112 -8.39 4.56 3.20
C PHE A 112 -8.95 4.47 4.62
N ILE A 113 -9.31 5.59 5.23
CA ILE A 113 -9.92 5.65 6.56
C ILE A 113 -11.21 4.82 6.60
N GLU A 114 -12.10 5.00 5.62
CA GLU A 114 -13.34 4.25 5.49
C GLU A 114 -13.10 2.73 5.37
N ALA A 115 -12.13 2.34 4.55
CA ALA A 115 -11.76 0.94 4.38
C ALA A 115 -11.22 0.29 5.67
N VAL A 116 -10.44 1.03 6.45
CA VAL A 116 -9.95 0.57 7.76
C VAL A 116 -11.08 0.52 8.78
N ALA A 117 -11.91 1.56 8.84
CA ALA A 117 -13.05 1.61 9.74
C ALA A 117 -13.98 0.43 9.54
N GLU A 118 -14.34 0.13 8.28
CA GLU A 118 -15.15 -1.03 7.93
C GLU A 118 -14.47 -2.36 8.27
N GLY A 119 -13.20 -2.52 7.86
CA GLY A 119 -12.47 -3.78 8.04
C GLY A 119 -12.11 -4.09 9.49
N ARG A 120 -11.99 -3.08 10.34
CA ARG A 120 -11.66 -3.22 11.77
C ARG A 120 -12.86 -3.00 12.70
N ALA A 121 -14.04 -2.76 12.15
CA ALA A 121 -15.25 -2.41 12.90
C ALA A 121 -15.00 -1.26 13.90
N LEU A 122 -14.28 -0.23 13.45
CA LEU A 122 -13.97 0.98 14.22
C LEU A 122 -14.79 2.17 13.71
N GLU A 123 -15.10 3.10 14.60
CA GLU A 123 -15.69 4.37 14.19
C GLU A 123 -14.73 5.16 13.30
N PRO A 124 -15.19 5.74 12.17
CA PRO A 124 -14.33 6.51 11.26
C PRO A 124 -13.53 7.62 11.95
N SER A 125 -14.11 8.29 12.95
CA SER A 125 -13.43 9.32 13.75
C SER A 125 -12.25 8.78 14.55
N THR A 126 -12.37 7.55 15.07
CA THR A 126 -11.28 6.87 15.78
C THR A 126 -10.13 6.55 14.79
N VAL A 127 -10.47 6.04 13.62
CA VAL A 127 -9.46 5.75 12.58
C VAL A 127 -8.81 7.04 12.09
N GLN A 128 -9.57 8.11 11.89
CA GLN A 128 -9.05 9.41 11.47
C GLN A 128 -8.00 9.96 12.44
N ALA A 129 -8.18 9.78 13.74
CA ALA A 129 -7.21 10.18 14.76
C ALA A 129 -5.89 9.39 14.71
N LEU A 130 -5.91 8.20 14.11
CA LEU A 130 -4.75 7.32 13.91
C LEU A 130 -4.15 7.44 12.50
N ALA A 131 -4.85 8.11 11.59
CA ALA A 131 -4.56 8.14 10.16
C ALA A 131 -3.81 9.41 9.72
N ASP A 132 -2.83 9.84 10.51
CA ASP A 132 -1.95 10.97 10.17
C ASP A 132 -0.64 10.54 9.46
N GLY A 133 -0.57 9.29 9.02
CA GLY A 133 0.59 8.71 8.37
C GLY A 133 1.62 8.10 9.31
N ARG A 134 1.40 8.14 10.63
CA ARG A 134 2.34 7.56 11.61
C ARG A 134 2.45 6.04 11.48
N ILE A 135 3.63 5.55 11.85
CA ILE A 135 3.92 4.11 11.92
C ILE A 135 3.65 3.63 13.35
N PHE A 136 3.18 2.40 13.48
CA PHE A 136 2.98 1.70 14.74
C PHE A 136 3.84 0.43 14.77
N THR A 137 4.32 0.05 15.94
CA THR A 137 4.75 -1.32 16.18
C THR A 137 3.52 -2.25 16.25
N GLY A 138 3.72 -3.56 16.05
CA GLY A 138 2.62 -4.53 16.19
C GLY A 138 1.92 -4.42 17.55
N ARG A 139 2.69 -4.17 18.63
CA ARG A 139 2.15 -3.96 19.97
C ARG A 139 1.26 -2.72 20.05
N GLN A 140 1.76 -1.57 19.58
CA GLN A 140 0.97 -0.32 19.53
C GLN A 140 -0.26 -0.45 18.63
N ALA A 141 -0.15 -1.17 17.52
CA ALA A 141 -1.27 -1.40 16.62
C ALA A 141 -2.35 -2.30 17.25
N LYS A 142 -1.96 -3.27 18.08
CA LYS A 142 -2.90 -4.07 18.86
C LYS A 142 -3.64 -3.20 19.90
N ASP A 143 -2.93 -2.35 20.63
CA ASP A 143 -3.51 -1.44 21.60
C ASP A 143 -4.50 -0.46 20.91
N ALA A 144 -4.19 -0.05 19.68
CA ALA A 144 -5.06 0.79 18.85
C ALA A 144 -6.17 0.00 18.10
N LYS A 145 -6.31 -1.30 18.33
CA LYS A 145 -7.26 -2.21 17.65
C LYS A 145 -7.10 -2.28 16.12
N LEU A 146 -5.94 -1.89 15.62
CA LEU A 146 -5.56 -2.05 14.22
C LEU A 146 -5.08 -3.48 13.89
N VAL A 147 -4.67 -4.24 14.92
CA VAL A 147 -4.24 -5.63 14.86
C VAL A 147 -5.02 -6.40 15.93
N ASP A 148 -5.41 -7.63 15.64
CA ASP A 148 -6.19 -8.45 16.58
C ASP A 148 -5.30 -9.13 17.61
N GLU A 149 -4.20 -9.75 17.16
CA GLU A 149 -3.35 -10.56 18.01
C GLU A 149 -1.86 -10.36 17.71
N LEU A 150 -1.04 -10.59 18.74
CA LEU A 150 0.41 -10.66 18.56
C LEU A 150 0.80 -12.12 18.37
N GLY A 151 1.58 -12.38 17.33
CA GLY A 151 2.03 -13.73 16.99
C GLY A 151 2.80 -13.75 15.68
N ASN A 152 3.18 -14.93 15.27
CA ASN A 152 3.93 -15.22 14.05
C ASN A 152 3.06 -15.93 13.00
N LEU A 153 3.67 -16.48 11.95
CA LEU A 153 2.95 -17.19 10.89
C LEU A 153 2.31 -18.50 11.40
N ASP A 154 2.96 -19.19 12.31
CA ASP A 154 2.41 -20.46 12.85
C ASP A 154 1.18 -20.19 13.69
N ASP A 155 1.17 -19.11 14.49
CA ASP A 155 0.00 -18.66 15.24
C ASP A 155 -1.16 -18.31 14.28
N ALA A 156 -0.85 -17.66 13.15
CA ALA A 156 -1.86 -17.35 12.14
C ALA A 156 -2.43 -18.60 11.45
N ILE A 157 -1.62 -19.63 11.23
CA ILE A 157 -2.05 -20.91 10.67
C ILE A 157 -2.97 -21.64 11.67
N GLN A 158 -2.62 -21.66 12.95
CA GLN A 158 -3.45 -22.26 13.99
C GLN A 158 -4.80 -21.54 14.10
N LEU A 159 -4.81 -20.22 14.15
CA LEU A 159 -6.05 -19.43 14.18
C LEU A 159 -6.91 -19.71 12.94
N ALA A 160 -6.29 -19.83 11.76
CA ALA A 160 -7.02 -20.15 10.52
C ALA A 160 -7.66 -21.55 10.59
N ALA A 161 -6.95 -22.53 11.18
CA ALA A 161 -7.47 -23.88 11.39
C ALA A 161 -8.65 -23.90 12.37
N GLU A 162 -8.54 -23.19 13.49
CA GLU A 162 -9.61 -23.04 14.49
C GLU A 162 -10.87 -22.43 13.87
N LEU A 163 -10.74 -21.32 13.13
CA LEU A 163 -11.86 -20.65 12.46
C LEU A 163 -12.48 -21.51 11.35
N ALA A 164 -11.71 -22.43 10.78
CA ALA A 164 -12.20 -23.36 9.76
C ALA A 164 -12.77 -24.67 10.37
N GLY A 165 -12.71 -24.86 11.70
CA GLY A 165 -13.15 -26.09 12.38
C GLY A 165 -12.28 -27.31 12.05
N ILE A 166 -10.99 -27.11 11.74
CA ILE A 166 -10.05 -28.20 11.45
C ILE A 166 -9.48 -28.71 12.78
N GLU A 167 -9.76 -29.97 13.07
CA GLU A 167 -9.20 -30.65 14.25
C GLU A 167 -7.81 -31.24 13.94
N GLY A 168 -6.87 -31.07 14.86
CA GLY A 168 -5.50 -31.57 14.74
C GLY A 168 -4.59 -30.66 13.91
N GLU A 169 -3.50 -31.20 13.38
CA GLU A 169 -2.48 -30.44 12.64
C GLU A 169 -2.97 -30.06 11.24
N PRO A 170 -3.10 -28.76 10.90
CA PRO A 170 -3.61 -28.35 9.60
C PRO A 170 -2.61 -28.63 8.48
N LYS A 171 -3.10 -29.14 7.35
CA LYS A 171 -2.28 -29.29 6.15
C LYS A 171 -2.14 -27.97 5.41
N VAL A 172 -0.96 -27.35 5.51
CA VAL A 172 -0.64 -26.12 4.80
C VAL A 172 -0.33 -26.41 3.34
N VAL A 173 -1.01 -25.73 2.42
CA VAL A 173 -0.77 -25.83 0.98
C VAL A 173 -0.22 -24.48 0.48
N GLU A 174 1.05 -24.46 0.13
CA GLU A 174 1.68 -23.27 -0.43
C GLU A 174 1.52 -23.23 -1.95
N PRO A 175 1.15 -22.06 -2.52
CA PRO A 175 1.15 -21.89 -3.97
C PRO A 175 2.58 -22.00 -4.50
N ARG A 176 2.85 -22.99 -5.35
CA ARG A 176 4.17 -23.13 -5.99
C ARG A 176 4.44 -21.87 -6.82
N ARG A 177 5.45 -21.10 -6.45
CA ARG A 177 5.99 -20.04 -7.33
C ARG A 177 6.55 -20.74 -8.58
N ARG A 178 5.92 -20.54 -9.73
CA ARG A 178 6.54 -20.94 -11.01
C ARG A 178 7.73 -20.02 -11.20
N PHE A 179 8.92 -20.55 -11.05
CA PHE A 179 10.15 -19.86 -11.40
C PHE A 179 10.11 -19.56 -12.91
N SER A 180 9.99 -18.31 -13.27
CA SER A 180 10.12 -17.87 -14.64
C SER A 180 11.58 -17.51 -14.90
N ILE A 181 12.22 -18.18 -15.83
CA ILE A 181 13.59 -17.86 -16.31
C ILE A 181 13.65 -16.39 -16.75
N ARG A 182 12.54 -15.85 -17.24
CA ARG A 182 12.39 -14.43 -17.61
C ARG A 182 12.57 -13.49 -16.43
N GLU A 183 12.00 -13.79 -15.24
CA GLU A 183 12.19 -12.99 -14.02
C GLU A 183 13.65 -13.01 -13.55
N LEU A 184 14.36 -14.14 -13.74
CA LEU A 184 15.77 -14.25 -13.41
C LEU A 184 16.64 -13.38 -14.33
N ILE A 185 16.32 -13.34 -15.63
CA ILE A 185 17.01 -12.50 -16.62
C ILE A 185 16.70 -11.02 -16.37
N GLU A 186 15.45 -10.66 -16.12
CA GLU A 186 15.03 -9.29 -15.84
C GLU A 186 15.64 -8.75 -14.53
N SER A 187 15.77 -9.59 -13.50
CA SER A 187 16.43 -9.19 -12.23
C SER A 187 17.93 -8.95 -12.41
N ARG A 188 18.61 -9.69 -13.25
CA ARG A 188 20.04 -9.50 -13.55
C ARG A 188 20.30 -8.31 -14.50
N LEU A 189 19.42 -8.10 -15.47
CA LEU A 189 19.49 -6.94 -16.36
C LEU A 189 19.18 -5.62 -15.66
N SER A 190 18.30 -5.60 -14.68
CA SER A 190 17.98 -4.38 -13.90
C SER A 190 19.14 -3.90 -13.02
N VAL A 191 20.05 -4.79 -12.63
CA VAL A 191 21.28 -4.44 -11.91
C VAL A 191 22.34 -3.83 -12.85
N LEU A 192 22.40 -4.31 -14.12
CA LEU A 192 23.36 -3.84 -15.12
C LEU A 192 22.92 -2.55 -15.84
N PHE A 193 21.61 -2.36 -15.95
CA PHE A 193 21.00 -1.17 -16.55
C PHE A 193 19.93 -0.63 -15.58
N PRO A 194 20.30 0.21 -14.58
CA PRO A 194 19.29 0.91 -13.79
C PRO A 194 18.45 1.72 -14.76
N LYS A 195 17.18 1.32 -14.91
CA LYS A 195 16.22 2.12 -15.67
C LYS A 195 16.12 3.48 -14.98
N LEU A 196 16.77 4.46 -15.56
CA LEU A 196 16.51 5.87 -15.30
C LEU A 196 15.12 6.17 -15.87
N ASP A 197 14.08 5.80 -15.12
CA ASP A 197 12.70 6.13 -15.45
C ASP A 197 12.48 7.64 -15.22
N PHE A 198 13.05 8.47 -16.10
CA PHE A 198 12.78 9.90 -16.16
C PHE A 198 11.34 10.22 -16.60
N TYR A 199 10.57 9.21 -16.96
CA TYR A 199 9.23 9.34 -17.53
C TYR A 199 8.18 8.43 -16.87
N SER A 200 8.23 8.24 -15.56
CA SER A 200 7.07 7.70 -14.87
C SER A 200 6.12 8.84 -14.56
N GLY A 201 5.03 8.91 -15.32
CA GLY A 201 3.90 9.76 -14.99
C GLY A 201 3.47 9.57 -13.53
N VAL A 202 2.71 10.51 -13.00
CA VAL A 202 2.22 10.54 -11.62
C VAL A 202 1.83 9.15 -11.15
N SER A 203 2.64 8.55 -10.29
CA SER A 203 2.34 7.27 -9.65
C SER A 203 1.94 7.56 -8.21
N PHE A 204 0.69 7.24 -7.87
CA PHE A 204 0.28 7.21 -6.48
C PHE A 204 1.01 6.06 -5.79
N LYS A 205 2.03 6.40 -5.02
CA LYS A 205 2.79 5.43 -4.24
C LYS A 205 2.20 5.39 -2.84
N TYR A 206 1.56 4.29 -2.50
CA TYR A 206 1.52 3.89 -1.12
C TYR A 206 2.93 3.37 -0.82
N LEU A 207 3.82 4.25 -0.35
CA LEU A 207 5.23 3.93 -0.21
C LEU A 207 5.41 2.99 0.98
N MET A 208 5.88 1.78 0.70
CA MET A 208 6.82 1.13 1.62
C MET A 208 8.20 1.61 1.18
N ALA A 209 8.75 2.60 1.89
CA ALA A 209 10.15 2.94 1.78
C ALA A 209 10.96 1.90 2.58
N PHE A 210 11.89 1.25 1.94
CA PHE A 210 12.96 0.48 2.57
C PHE A 210 14.23 1.32 2.53
#